data_b240645f807d9f7c81b0cc7c3d04c6c9
#
_entry.id   b240645f807d9f7c81b0cc7c3d04c6c9
#
_cell.length_a   1.000
_cell.length_b   1.000
_cell.length_c   1.000
_cell.angle_alpha   90.00
_cell.angle_beta   90.00
_cell.angle_gamma   90.00
#
_symmetry.space_group_name_H-M   'P 1'
#
loop_
_entity.id
_entity.type
_entity.pdbx_description
1 polymer ?
#
loop_
_entity_poly.entity_id
_entity_poly.type
_entity_poly.pdbx_seq_one_letter_code
_entity_poly.pdbx_strand_id
1 'polypeptide(L)'
;MFEQNYECWGIQLDEKLIGVFGLWFMTRHYAGRSCEPDHVYIEKDYRSKGIGKQLFQWIYTYAKKKGCETSELNTYVSNYPSHKFYYNEGYETWGYHMVKRL
;
A
#
# COMPACT_ATOMS: atom_id res chain seq x y z
N MET A 1 -9.22 -17.67 13.20
CA MET A 1 -7.77 -17.65 12.95
C MET A 1 -7.43 -16.65 11.86
N PHE A 2 -6.33 -15.94 12.02
CA PHE A 2 -5.92 -14.93 11.05
C PHE A 2 -4.69 -15.42 10.30
N GLU A 3 -4.79 -15.47 8.98
CA GLU A 3 -3.64 -15.76 8.14
C GLU A 3 -3.06 -14.47 7.61
N GLN A 4 -1.74 -14.37 7.69
CA GLN A 4 -0.99 -13.26 7.12
C GLN A 4 -0.07 -13.81 6.03
N ASN A 5 -0.22 -13.29 4.83
CA ASN A 5 0.64 -13.62 3.70
C ASN A 5 1.31 -12.36 3.20
N TYR A 6 2.59 -12.47 2.88
CA TYR A 6 3.35 -11.37 2.32
C TYR A 6 3.80 -11.71 0.92
N GLU A 7 3.64 -10.77 0.00
CA GLU A 7 4.13 -10.89 -1.37
C GLU A 7 5.00 -9.70 -1.70
N CYS A 8 6.10 -9.94 -2.41
CA CYS A 8 6.99 -8.89 -2.87
C CYS A 8 6.96 -8.86 -4.40
N TRP A 9 6.74 -7.68 -4.95
CA TRP A 9 6.58 -7.49 -6.39
C TRP A 9 7.58 -6.47 -6.92
N GLY A 10 8.02 -6.68 -8.16
CA GLY A 10 8.82 -5.69 -8.88
C GLY A 10 7.95 -4.90 -9.85
N ILE A 11 8.33 -3.67 -10.09
CA ILE A 11 7.70 -2.80 -11.10
C ILE A 11 8.64 -2.69 -12.27
N GLN A 12 8.20 -3.12 -13.45
CA GLN A 12 9.02 -3.05 -14.66
C GLN A 12 8.42 -2.07 -15.65
N LEU A 13 9.29 -1.32 -16.30
CA LEU A 13 8.94 -0.45 -17.41
C LEU A 13 9.98 -0.66 -18.49
N ASP A 14 9.54 -1.08 -19.69
CA ASP A 14 10.43 -1.33 -20.83
C ASP A 14 11.59 -2.27 -20.46
N GLU A 15 11.26 -3.37 -19.79
CA GLU A 15 12.21 -4.41 -19.33
C GLU A 15 13.17 -3.96 -18.24
N LYS A 16 13.04 -2.73 -17.75
CA LYS A 16 13.85 -2.22 -16.65
C LYS A 16 13.06 -2.28 -15.35
N LEU A 17 13.70 -2.79 -14.29
CA LEU A 17 13.11 -2.78 -12.95
C LEU A 17 13.25 -1.37 -12.38
N ILE A 18 12.12 -0.69 -12.16
CA ILE A 18 12.10 0.69 -11.69
C ILE A 18 11.57 0.85 -10.27
N GLY A 19 11.11 -0.22 -9.67
CA GLY A 19 10.60 -0.14 -8.31
C GLY A 19 10.22 -1.49 -7.76
N VAL A 20 9.90 -1.49 -6.47
CA VAL A 20 9.46 -2.68 -5.74
C VAL A 20 8.37 -2.28 -4.75
N PHE A 21 7.54 -3.23 -4.38
CA PHE A 21 6.56 -3.03 -3.32
C PHE A 21 6.20 -4.36 -2.69
N GLY A 22 5.71 -4.30 -1.47
CA GLY A 22 5.22 -5.47 -0.77
C GLY A 22 3.72 -5.36 -0.52
N LEU A 23 3.06 -6.48 -0.41
CA LEU A 23 1.65 -6.57 -0.06
C LEU A 23 1.47 -7.57 1.06
N TRP A 24 0.88 -7.11 2.16
CA TRP A 24 0.43 -7.95 3.24
C TRP A 24 -1.05 -8.25 3.06
N PHE A 25 -1.43 -9.51 3.20
CA PHE A 25 -2.83 -9.93 3.18
C PHE A 25 -3.17 -10.44 4.56
N MET A 26 -4.24 -9.93 5.15
CA MET A 26 -4.64 -10.29 6.50
C MET A 26 -6.15 -10.12 6.68
N THR A 27 -6.70 -10.71 7.72
CA THR A 27 -8.10 -10.55 8.06
C THR A 27 -8.20 -9.76 9.36
N ARG A 28 -8.99 -8.69 9.32
CA ARG A 28 -9.23 -7.84 10.49
C ARG A 28 -10.73 -7.79 10.77
N HIS A 29 -11.12 -7.91 12.04
CA HIS A 29 -12.55 -7.91 12.37
C HIS A 29 -13.22 -6.55 12.14
N TYR A 30 -12.46 -5.46 12.07
CA TYR A 30 -13.03 -4.13 11.78
C TYR A 30 -12.98 -3.75 10.30
N ALA A 31 -12.27 -4.49 9.47
CA ALA A 31 -12.05 -4.14 8.06
C ALA A 31 -12.24 -5.30 7.11
N GLY A 32 -12.47 -6.52 7.63
CA GLY A 32 -12.60 -7.72 6.82
C GLY A 32 -11.26 -8.18 6.27
N ARG A 33 -11.27 -8.86 5.13
CA ARG A 33 -10.04 -9.28 4.44
C ARG A 33 -9.38 -8.04 3.86
N SER A 34 -8.13 -7.80 4.23
CA SER A 34 -7.43 -6.55 3.97
C SER A 34 -6.12 -6.78 3.24
N CYS A 35 -5.75 -5.82 2.38
CA CYS A 35 -4.46 -5.76 1.71
C CYS A 35 -3.73 -4.50 2.15
N GLU A 36 -2.51 -4.66 2.65
CA GLU A 36 -1.70 -3.53 3.08
C GLU A 36 -0.47 -3.39 2.20
N PRO A 37 -0.40 -2.35 1.33
CA PRO A 37 0.84 -2.03 0.62
C PRO A 37 1.92 -1.61 1.60
N ASP A 38 3.14 -2.10 1.39
CA ASP A 38 4.26 -1.86 2.28
C ASP A 38 5.54 -1.73 1.48
N HIS A 39 6.50 -0.96 2.00
CA HIS A 39 7.80 -0.77 1.39
C HIS A 39 7.72 -0.41 -0.10
N VAL A 40 6.80 0.49 -0.45
CA VAL A 40 6.67 0.95 -1.83
C VAL A 40 7.84 1.85 -2.17
N TYR A 41 8.60 1.47 -3.19
CA TYR A 41 9.73 2.25 -3.68
C TYR A 41 9.70 2.33 -5.20
N ILE A 42 9.83 3.54 -5.72
CA ILE A 42 9.95 3.80 -7.15
C ILE A 42 11.21 4.62 -7.35
N GLU A 43 12.05 4.25 -8.32
CA GLU A 43 13.27 4.98 -8.60
C GLU A 43 12.97 6.46 -8.88
N LYS A 44 13.88 7.32 -8.43
CA LYS A 44 13.71 8.78 -8.43
C LYS A 44 13.32 9.32 -9.80
N ASP A 45 13.92 8.83 -10.87
CA ASP A 45 13.69 9.32 -12.23
C ASP A 45 12.29 8.98 -12.76
N TYR A 46 11.58 8.09 -12.09
CA TYR A 46 10.26 7.63 -12.48
C TYR A 46 9.15 8.11 -11.55
N ARG A 47 9.51 8.90 -10.53
CA ARG A 47 8.53 9.47 -9.60
C ARG A 47 7.80 10.64 -10.26
N SER A 48 6.61 10.96 -9.75
CA SER A 48 5.79 12.09 -10.20
C SER A 48 5.36 11.99 -11.67
N LYS A 49 5.28 10.77 -12.21
CA LYS A 49 4.84 10.51 -13.58
C LYS A 49 3.56 9.68 -13.64
N GLY A 50 2.81 9.65 -12.53
CA GLY A 50 1.58 8.90 -12.46
C GLY A 50 1.75 7.39 -12.23
N ILE A 51 2.97 6.92 -12.03
CA ILE A 51 3.25 5.50 -11.82
C ILE A 51 2.65 5.02 -10.50
N GLY A 52 2.73 5.84 -9.44
CA GLY A 52 2.15 5.50 -8.14
C GLY A 52 0.64 5.28 -8.25
N LYS A 53 -0.05 6.14 -8.98
CA LYS A 53 -1.49 6.00 -9.18
C LYS A 53 -1.83 4.72 -9.96
N GLN A 54 -1.09 4.44 -11.02
CA GLN A 54 -1.28 3.21 -11.79
C GLN A 54 -1.00 1.98 -10.94
N LEU A 55 0.05 2.02 -10.13
CA LEU A 55 0.40 0.95 -9.21
C LEU A 55 -0.74 0.67 -8.24
N PHE A 56 -1.30 1.70 -7.61
CA PHE A 56 -2.37 1.52 -6.63
C PHE A 56 -3.65 1.00 -7.29
N GLN A 57 -3.95 1.41 -8.52
CA GLN A 57 -5.07 0.84 -9.26
C GLN A 57 -4.87 -0.66 -9.51
N TRP A 58 -3.66 -1.06 -9.86
CA TRP A 58 -3.32 -2.48 -10.00
C TRP A 58 -3.50 -3.22 -8.67
N ILE A 59 -3.02 -2.62 -7.57
CA ILE A 59 -3.12 -3.22 -6.24
C ILE A 59 -4.59 -3.46 -5.87
N TYR A 60 -5.46 -2.48 -6.11
CA TYR A 60 -6.87 -2.63 -5.78
C TYR A 60 -7.53 -3.74 -6.58
N THR A 61 -7.24 -3.82 -7.85
CA THR A 61 -7.78 -4.87 -8.72
C THR A 61 -7.29 -6.25 -8.27
N TYR A 62 -6.00 -6.35 -7.98
CA TYR A 62 -5.40 -7.60 -7.51
C TYR A 62 -5.95 -8.01 -6.15
N ALA A 63 -6.09 -7.06 -5.23
CA ALA A 63 -6.62 -7.32 -3.90
C ALA A 63 -8.06 -7.84 -3.96
N LYS A 64 -8.89 -7.24 -4.82
CA LYS A 64 -10.26 -7.72 -5.02
C LYS A 64 -10.30 -9.15 -5.52
N LYS A 65 -9.40 -9.52 -6.42
CA LYS A 65 -9.29 -10.91 -6.90
C LYS A 65 -8.91 -11.87 -5.80
N LYS A 66 -8.17 -11.39 -4.80
CA LYS A 66 -7.78 -12.16 -3.61
C LYS A 66 -8.85 -12.17 -2.53
N GLY A 67 -10.00 -11.57 -2.78
CA GLY A 67 -11.11 -11.55 -1.85
C GLY A 67 -11.03 -10.45 -0.80
N CYS A 68 -10.18 -9.45 -1.01
CA CYS A 68 -10.06 -8.34 -0.07
C CYS A 68 -11.21 -7.35 -0.20
N GLU A 69 -11.67 -6.87 0.95
CA GLU A 69 -12.72 -5.86 1.05
C GLU A 69 -12.14 -4.47 1.28
N THR A 70 -10.93 -4.39 1.84
CA THR A 70 -10.29 -3.13 2.21
C THR A 70 -8.82 -3.15 1.85
N SER A 71 -8.25 -1.95 1.75
CA SER A 71 -6.82 -1.72 1.70
C SER A 71 -6.44 -0.81 2.85
N GLU A 72 -5.40 -1.19 3.59
CA GLU A 72 -4.91 -0.43 4.74
C GLU A 72 -3.47 -0.02 4.51
N LEU A 73 -3.03 1.02 5.18
CA LEU A 73 -1.61 1.38 5.18
C LEU A 73 -1.26 2.18 6.43
N ASN A 74 0.03 2.25 6.70
CA ASN A 74 0.58 3.10 7.73
C ASN A 74 1.48 4.14 7.08
N THR A 75 1.43 5.36 7.58
CA THR A 75 2.30 6.43 7.10
C THR A 75 2.74 7.27 8.29
N TYR A 76 3.97 7.81 8.22
CA TYR A 76 4.45 8.70 9.26
C TYR A 76 3.68 10.01 9.24
N VAL A 77 3.40 10.56 10.42
CA VAL A 77 2.65 11.82 10.54
C VAL A 77 3.37 13.00 9.88
N SER A 78 4.69 12.91 9.74
CA SER A 78 5.50 13.96 9.10
C SER A 78 5.60 13.83 7.58
N ASN A 79 5.09 12.76 7.00
CA ASN A 79 5.18 12.53 5.55
C ASN A 79 3.97 13.11 4.82
N TYR A 80 3.87 14.43 4.81
CA TYR A 80 2.72 15.14 4.26
C TYR A 80 2.43 14.87 2.78
N PRO A 81 3.43 14.77 1.89
CA PRO A 81 3.15 14.45 0.49
C PRO A 81 2.45 13.11 0.32
N SER A 82 2.84 12.10 1.11
CA SER A 82 2.18 10.81 1.09
C SER A 82 0.75 10.88 1.60
N HIS A 83 0.50 11.69 2.63
CA HIS A 83 -0.87 11.88 3.15
C HIS A 83 -1.80 12.38 2.06
N LYS A 84 -1.37 13.39 1.33
CA LYS A 84 -2.18 13.96 0.24
C LYS A 84 -2.48 12.90 -0.82
N PHE A 85 -1.47 12.13 -1.20
CA PHE A 85 -1.65 11.06 -2.17
C PHE A 85 -2.68 10.04 -1.67
N TYR A 86 -2.56 9.58 -0.42
CA TYR A 86 -3.45 8.57 0.12
C TYR A 86 -4.88 9.08 0.27
N TYR A 87 -5.08 10.32 0.74
CA TYR A 87 -6.42 10.90 0.81
C TYR A 87 -7.05 11.03 -0.57
N ASN A 88 -6.27 11.40 -1.58
CA ASN A 88 -6.77 11.48 -2.95
C ASN A 88 -7.13 10.09 -3.50
N GLU A 89 -6.50 9.03 -3.00
CA GLU A 89 -6.84 7.66 -3.37
C GLU A 89 -8.05 7.12 -2.61
N GLY A 90 -8.58 7.85 -1.65
CA GLY A 90 -9.77 7.46 -0.91
C GLY A 90 -9.50 6.83 0.45
N TYR A 91 -8.26 6.83 0.92
CA TYR A 91 -7.96 6.33 2.26
C TYR A 91 -8.46 7.30 3.32
N GLU A 92 -8.96 6.75 4.41
CA GLU A 92 -9.45 7.50 5.56
C GLU A 92 -8.62 7.14 6.79
N THR A 93 -8.43 8.08 7.68
CA THR A 93 -7.74 7.83 8.94
C THR A 93 -8.71 7.24 9.94
N TRP A 94 -8.51 5.95 10.29
CA TRP A 94 -9.39 5.26 11.23
C TRP A 94 -8.79 5.14 12.63
N GLY A 95 -7.47 5.41 12.79
CA GLY A 95 -6.84 5.30 14.09
C GLY A 95 -5.44 5.86 14.08
N TYR A 96 -4.84 5.90 15.25
CA TYR A 96 -3.46 6.34 15.44
C TYR A 96 -2.62 5.17 15.90
N HIS A 97 -1.41 5.08 15.39
CA HIS A 97 -0.41 4.13 15.87
C HIS A 97 0.39 4.84 16.97
N MET A 98 0.33 4.33 18.18
CA MET A 98 0.95 4.95 19.34
C MET A 98 2.05 4.06 19.88
N VAL A 99 3.21 4.64 20.19
CA VAL A 99 4.38 3.90 20.65
C VAL A 99 4.92 4.55 21.92
N LYS A 100 5.26 3.73 22.89
CA LYS A 100 5.97 4.17 24.09
C LYS A 100 7.25 3.36 24.21
N ARG A 101 8.37 4.03 24.37
CA ARG A 101 9.63 3.34 24.67
C ARG A 101 9.68 3.03 26.16
N LEU A 102 10.10 1.81 26.48
CA LEU A 102 10.20 1.36 27.86
C LEU A 102 11.63 1.43 28.36
#